data_ed7357ba1e8728f29cb487aa611bfe43
#
_entry.id   ed7357ba1e8728f29cb487aa611bfe43
#
_cell.length_a   1.000
_cell.length_b   1.000
_cell.length_c   1.000
_cell.angle_alpha   90.00
_cell.angle_beta   90.00
_cell.angle_gamma   90.00
#
_symmetry.space_group_name_H-M   'P 1'
#
loop_
_entity.id
_entity.type
_entity.pdbx_description
1 polymer ?
#
loop_
_entity_poly.entity_id
_entity_poly.type
_entity_poly.pdbx_seq_one_letter_code
_entity_poly.pdbx_strand_id
1 'polypeptide(L)'
;ASPHVEIIQHFPVQYNKNFGTFPVLGRRVKKQPEILQELLHQLEKCIGGTILYENDEFYITRNDGRKISFELEAEGYKKLGILWQLLMNESIVPGTVLLWDEPESNLNPEFLSISADILLALSRLGVQIIFSTHSYILAKYIELKMNQDDQVLFHSFYYDNGLVHCESTRNFKDLMHNSIMNAFEVLMDEIYTRMC
;
A
#
# COMPACT_ATOMS: atom_id res chain seq x y z
N ALA A 1 21.48 -12.76 -15.77
CA ALA A 1 20.33 -11.88 -15.92
C ALA A 1 19.21 -12.56 -15.13
N SER A 2 18.87 -12.03 -13.97
CA SER A 2 17.74 -12.52 -13.17
C SER A 2 16.48 -12.28 -13.97
N PRO A 3 15.61 -13.28 -14.17
CA PRO A 3 14.34 -13.05 -14.79
C PRO A 3 13.44 -12.31 -13.78
N HIS A 4 13.25 -11.03 -14.00
CA HIS A 4 12.11 -10.32 -13.40
C HIS A 4 10.86 -10.95 -14.01
N VAL A 5 10.09 -11.66 -13.21
CA VAL A 5 8.79 -12.14 -13.61
C VAL A 5 7.80 -10.98 -13.42
N GLU A 6 7.65 -10.16 -14.47
CA GLU A 6 6.54 -9.20 -14.58
C GLU A 6 5.24 -9.95 -14.86
N ILE A 7 4.52 -10.35 -13.83
CA ILE A 7 3.21 -11.03 -13.99
C ILE A 7 2.06 -10.03 -14.05
N ILE A 8 2.29 -8.74 -13.83
CA ILE A 8 1.27 -7.71 -14.01
C ILE A 8 1.82 -6.60 -14.90
N GLN A 9 2.07 -6.93 -16.18
CA GLN A 9 2.15 -5.91 -17.21
C GLN A 9 0.75 -5.50 -17.63
N HIS A 10 0.43 -4.24 -17.44
CA HIS A 10 -0.64 -3.49 -18.06
C HIS A 10 -2.08 -3.95 -17.73
N PHE A 11 -2.53 -3.68 -16.51
CA PHE A 11 -3.82 -3.02 -16.45
C PHE A 11 -3.54 -1.52 -16.67
N PRO A 12 -3.91 -0.97 -17.86
CA PRO A 12 -3.92 0.46 -17.96
C PRO A 12 -4.89 0.91 -16.88
N VAL A 13 -4.42 1.68 -15.93
CA VAL A 13 -5.30 2.60 -15.21
C VAL A 13 -5.83 3.48 -16.33
N GLN A 14 -6.95 3.07 -16.93
CA GLN A 14 -7.72 3.95 -17.76
C GLN A 14 -8.17 5.02 -16.79
N TYR A 15 -7.42 6.11 -16.76
CA TYR A 15 -7.92 7.37 -16.25
C TYR A 15 -9.16 7.63 -17.09
N ASN A 16 -10.29 7.17 -16.58
CA ASN A 16 -11.57 7.43 -17.18
C ASN A 16 -11.72 8.95 -17.10
N LYS A 17 -11.59 9.64 -18.25
CA LYS A 17 -11.81 11.08 -18.37
C LYS A 17 -13.22 11.51 -17.94
N ASN A 18 -14.05 10.55 -17.58
CA ASN A 18 -15.34 10.69 -16.94
C ASN A 18 -15.25 10.54 -15.41
N PHE A 19 -14.17 11.01 -14.77
CA PHE A 19 -14.27 11.37 -13.36
C PHE A 19 -15.31 12.49 -13.28
N GLY A 20 -16.58 12.02 -13.30
CA GLY A 20 -17.73 12.88 -13.11
C GLY A 20 -17.50 13.68 -11.85
N THR A 21 -17.78 14.96 -11.97
CA THR A 21 -17.85 15.96 -10.89
C THR A 21 -17.74 15.33 -9.52
N PHE A 22 -16.51 15.40 -8.96
CA PHE A 22 -16.28 15.06 -7.56
C PHE A 22 -17.36 15.76 -6.75
N PRO A 23 -18.07 15.08 -5.85
CA PRO A 23 -19.02 15.77 -5.01
C PRO A 23 -18.24 16.84 -4.27
N VAL A 24 -18.51 18.10 -4.65
CA VAL A 24 -18.04 19.28 -3.94
C VAL A 24 -18.26 19.02 -2.45
N LEU A 25 -17.25 19.23 -1.64
CA LEU A 25 -17.32 19.24 -0.18
C LEU A 25 -18.60 19.95 0.31
N GLY A 26 -19.63 19.19 0.58
CA GLY A 26 -20.95 19.72 0.95
C GLY A 26 -21.98 18.66 1.25
N ARG A 27 -21.80 17.44 0.79
CA ARG A 27 -22.64 16.34 1.23
C ARG A 27 -22.21 15.91 2.63
N ARG A 28 -23.07 16.12 3.60
CA ARG A 28 -22.97 15.51 4.94
C ARG A 28 -22.71 14.02 4.72
N VAL A 29 -21.47 13.63 4.95
CA VAL A 29 -21.03 12.25 4.93
C VAL A 29 -21.92 11.51 5.93
N LYS A 30 -22.65 10.50 5.47
CA LYS A 30 -23.27 9.52 6.35
C LYS A 30 -22.20 9.08 7.34
N LYS A 31 -22.55 8.90 8.61
CA LYS A 31 -21.63 8.51 9.68
C LYS A 31 -20.73 7.38 9.16
N GLN A 32 -19.50 7.73 8.82
CA GLN A 32 -18.54 6.76 8.27
C GLN A 32 -18.19 5.74 9.35
N PRO A 33 -17.94 4.47 9.01
CA PRO A 33 -17.42 3.50 9.96
C PRO A 33 -16.21 4.05 10.70
N GLU A 34 -16.09 3.79 11.98
CA GLU A 34 -14.98 4.29 12.83
C GLU A 34 -13.60 3.89 12.25
N ILE A 35 -13.50 2.67 11.73
CA ILE A 35 -12.29 2.17 11.04
C ILE A 35 -11.90 3.06 9.84
N LEU A 36 -12.89 3.50 9.05
CA LEU A 36 -12.61 4.35 7.89
C LEU A 36 -12.13 5.74 8.33
N GLN A 37 -12.69 6.30 9.39
CA GLN A 37 -12.24 7.59 9.94
C GLN A 37 -10.80 7.51 10.43
N GLU A 38 -10.47 6.45 11.16
CA GLU A 38 -9.11 6.21 11.64
C GLU A 38 -8.12 6.04 10.46
N LEU A 39 -8.52 5.28 9.44
CA LEU A 39 -7.71 5.08 8.24
C LEU A 39 -7.43 6.39 7.51
N LEU A 40 -8.44 7.23 7.32
CA LEU A 40 -8.28 8.54 6.69
C LEU A 40 -7.35 9.44 7.51
N HIS A 41 -7.49 9.43 8.84
CA HIS A 41 -6.60 10.17 9.73
C HIS A 41 -5.14 9.70 9.65
N GLN A 42 -4.92 8.39 9.59
CA GLN A 42 -3.58 7.83 9.41
C GLN A 42 -2.96 8.24 8.08
N LEU A 43 -3.75 8.23 6.99
CA LEU A 43 -3.30 8.71 5.67
C LEU A 43 -2.93 10.19 5.71
N GLU A 44 -3.76 11.05 6.28
CA GLU A 44 -3.50 12.47 6.43
C GLU A 44 -2.24 12.75 7.26
N LYS A 45 -2.02 11.96 8.31
CA LYS A 45 -0.81 12.03 9.12
C LYS A 45 0.45 11.66 8.32
N CYS A 46 0.40 10.61 7.52
CA CYS A 46 1.51 10.22 6.64
C CYS A 46 1.79 11.26 5.57
N ILE A 47 0.74 11.82 4.96
CA ILE A 47 0.83 12.86 3.95
C ILE A 47 1.32 14.18 4.57
N GLY A 48 1.13 14.37 5.87
CA GLY A 48 1.45 15.61 6.59
C GLY A 48 0.54 16.77 6.23
N GLY A 49 -0.71 16.49 5.91
CA GLY A 49 -1.70 17.49 5.52
C GLY A 49 -2.99 16.89 4.98
N THR A 50 -3.91 17.74 4.59
CA THR A 50 -5.22 17.37 4.03
C THR A 50 -5.23 17.57 2.52
N ILE A 51 -5.88 16.65 1.80
CA ILE A 51 -6.02 16.77 0.35
C ILE A 51 -7.24 17.63 0.04
N LEU A 52 -7.04 18.59 -0.85
CA LEU A 52 -8.08 19.47 -1.38
C LEU A 52 -8.16 19.34 -2.91
N TYR A 53 -9.38 19.42 -3.43
CA TYR A 53 -9.63 19.54 -4.86
C TYR A 53 -10.28 20.89 -5.15
N GLU A 54 -9.60 21.72 -5.92
CA GLU A 54 -10.04 23.05 -6.31
C GLU A 54 -9.58 23.37 -7.74
N ASN A 55 -10.44 23.98 -8.53
CA ASN A 55 -10.13 24.42 -9.91
C ASN A 55 -9.57 23.29 -10.81
N ASP A 56 -10.15 22.10 -10.71
CA ASP A 56 -9.75 20.90 -11.43
C ASP A 56 -8.32 20.39 -11.12
N GLU A 57 -7.73 20.85 -10.00
CA GLU A 57 -6.43 20.41 -9.52
C GLU A 57 -6.48 19.90 -8.08
N PHE A 58 -5.57 19.00 -7.77
CA PHE A 58 -5.37 18.50 -6.42
C PHE A 58 -4.23 19.22 -5.70
N TYR A 59 -4.46 19.52 -4.44
CA TYR A 59 -3.50 20.18 -3.56
C TYR A 59 -3.41 19.43 -2.25
N ILE A 60 -2.23 19.51 -1.63
CA ILE A 60 -2.02 19.14 -0.23
C ILE A 60 -1.91 20.43 0.57
N THR A 61 -2.80 20.61 1.54
CA THR A 61 -2.68 21.68 2.53
C THR A 61 -1.94 21.12 3.72
N ARG A 62 -0.71 21.58 3.90
CA ARG A 62 0.15 21.20 5.02
C ARG A 62 -0.36 21.76 6.34
N ASN A 63 0.04 21.16 7.46
CA ASN A 63 -0.35 21.62 8.81
C ASN A 63 0.11 23.07 9.12
N ASP A 64 1.11 23.56 8.41
CA ASP A 64 1.59 24.95 8.51
C ASP A 64 0.83 25.94 7.60
N GLY A 65 -0.22 25.48 6.93
CA GLY A 65 -1.07 26.28 6.03
C GLY A 65 -0.54 26.41 4.59
N ARG A 66 0.62 25.86 4.26
CA ARG A 66 1.13 25.88 2.88
C ARG A 66 0.29 24.97 2.01
N LYS A 67 -0.09 25.47 0.84
CA LYS A 67 -0.80 24.73 -0.20
C LYS A 67 0.18 24.36 -1.31
N ILE A 68 0.33 23.07 -1.56
CA ILE A 68 1.28 22.52 -2.54
C ILE A 68 0.48 21.76 -3.59
N SER A 69 0.75 22.00 -4.87
CA SER A 69 0.14 21.21 -5.94
C SER A 69 0.56 19.75 -5.80
N PHE A 70 -0.41 18.85 -5.99
CA PHE A 70 -0.19 17.40 -5.89
C PHE A 70 0.85 16.89 -6.90
N GLU A 71 0.97 17.56 -8.05
CA GLU A 71 1.98 17.22 -9.06
C GLU A 71 3.41 17.44 -8.60
N LEU A 72 3.62 18.40 -7.69
CA LEU A 72 4.94 18.76 -7.14
C LEU A 72 5.35 17.90 -5.95
N GLU A 73 4.45 17.06 -5.45
CA GLU A 73 4.73 16.19 -4.31
C GLU A 73 5.56 14.97 -4.71
N ALA A 74 6.26 14.39 -3.73
CA ALA A 74 6.98 13.15 -3.91
C ALA A 74 6.02 11.99 -4.23
N GLU A 75 6.46 11.06 -5.08
CA GLU A 75 5.64 9.95 -5.59
C GLU A 75 5.01 9.10 -4.47
N GLY A 76 5.71 8.89 -3.36
CA GLY A 76 5.16 8.15 -2.22
C GLY A 76 3.95 8.85 -1.61
N TYR A 77 3.99 10.17 -1.45
CA TYR A 77 2.83 10.95 -0.96
C TYR A 77 1.68 10.96 -1.96
N LYS A 78 1.97 10.98 -3.27
CA LYS A 78 0.95 10.86 -4.31
C LYS A 78 0.19 9.54 -4.21
N LYS A 79 0.88 8.42 -3.99
CA LYS A 79 0.24 7.10 -3.81
C LYS A 79 -0.74 7.11 -2.62
N LEU A 80 -0.31 7.61 -1.48
CA LEU A 80 -1.16 7.72 -0.28
C LEU A 80 -2.33 8.69 -0.51
N GLY A 81 -2.07 9.78 -1.21
CA GLY A 81 -3.08 10.76 -1.55
C GLY A 81 -4.15 10.24 -2.50
N ILE A 82 -3.77 9.44 -3.50
CA ILE A 82 -4.71 8.76 -4.41
C ILE A 82 -5.58 7.79 -3.60
N LEU A 83 -4.98 7.01 -2.70
CA LEU A 83 -5.74 6.11 -1.83
C LEU A 83 -6.77 6.86 -0.98
N TRP A 84 -6.37 7.98 -0.36
CA TRP A 84 -7.26 8.85 0.40
C TRP A 84 -8.43 9.33 -0.46
N GLN A 85 -8.17 9.77 -1.69
CA GLN A 85 -9.21 10.22 -2.62
C GLN A 85 -10.18 9.11 -2.99
N LEU A 86 -9.67 7.90 -3.29
CA LEU A 86 -10.48 6.74 -3.66
C LEU A 86 -11.39 6.30 -2.50
N LEU A 87 -10.97 6.49 -1.26
CA LEU A 87 -11.80 6.25 -0.08
C LEU A 87 -12.85 7.35 0.11
N MET A 88 -12.46 8.62 -0.04
CA MET A 88 -13.35 9.75 0.15
C MET A 88 -14.45 9.85 -0.90
N ASN A 89 -14.17 9.46 -2.14
CA ASN A 89 -15.16 9.45 -3.22
C ASN A 89 -15.94 8.13 -3.35
N GLU A 90 -15.79 7.23 -2.38
CA GLU A 90 -16.46 5.93 -2.34
C GLU A 90 -16.12 5.02 -3.56
N SER A 91 -14.96 5.23 -4.20
CA SER A 91 -14.47 4.31 -5.25
C SER A 91 -13.93 3.00 -4.66
N ILE A 92 -13.43 3.05 -3.43
CA ILE A 92 -13.06 1.87 -2.65
C ILE A 92 -14.12 1.68 -1.55
N VAL A 93 -14.85 0.59 -1.66
CA VAL A 93 -15.93 0.18 -0.74
C VAL A 93 -15.78 -1.30 -0.42
N PRO A 94 -16.48 -1.83 0.61
CA PRO A 94 -16.51 -3.27 0.86
C PRO A 94 -16.87 -4.05 -0.40
N GLY A 95 -16.07 -5.09 -0.73
CA GLY A 95 -16.20 -5.89 -1.95
C GLY A 95 -15.35 -5.40 -3.13
N THR A 96 -14.68 -4.26 -3.02
CA THR A 96 -13.70 -3.81 -4.02
C THR A 96 -12.48 -4.74 -4.01
N VAL A 97 -11.91 -5.01 -5.21
CA VAL A 97 -10.60 -5.64 -5.37
C VAL A 97 -9.58 -4.55 -5.71
N LEU A 98 -8.60 -4.37 -4.84
CA LEU A 98 -7.50 -3.42 -5.03
C LEU A 98 -6.23 -4.19 -5.45
N LEU A 99 -5.73 -3.91 -6.64
CA LEU A 99 -4.44 -4.38 -7.11
C LEU A 99 -3.42 -3.26 -6.93
N TRP A 100 -2.33 -3.53 -6.21
CA TRP A 100 -1.35 -2.50 -5.90
C TRP A 100 0.07 -3.04 -6.05
N ASP A 101 0.80 -2.45 -6.97
CA ASP A 101 2.20 -2.81 -7.20
C ASP A 101 3.10 -1.95 -6.31
N GLU A 102 3.90 -2.62 -5.48
CA GLU A 102 4.85 -2.00 -4.56
C GLU A 102 4.26 -0.79 -3.80
N PRO A 103 3.29 -0.99 -2.89
CA PRO A 103 2.69 0.12 -2.13
C PRO A 103 3.73 0.93 -1.34
N GLU A 104 4.84 0.31 -0.98
CA GLU A 104 5.94 0.91 -0.23
C GLU A 104 6.92 1.71 -1.09
N SER A 105 6.91 1.57 -2.41
CA SER A 105 7.92 2.20 -3.26
C SER A 105 7.85 3.73 -3.16
N ASN A 106 9.02 4.35 -3.02
CA ASN A 106 9.20 5.79 -2.82
C ASN A 106 8.62 6.35 -1.50
N LEU A 107 8.20 5.49 -0.56
CA LEU A 107 7.85 5.93 0.79
C LEU A 107 9.10 6.00 1.69
N ASN A 108 9.08 6.94 2.63
CA ASN A 108 10.05 6.93 3.72
C ASN A 108 9.88 5.62 4.52
N PRO A 109 10.98 4.88 4.82
CA PRO A 109 10.93 3.66 5.62
C PRO A 109 10.18 3.79 6.95
N GLU A 110 10.13 4.96 7.56
CA GLU A 110 9.36 5.24 8.78
C GLU A 110 7.84 5.01 8.60
N PHE A 111 7.34 5.10 7.37
CA PHE A 111 5.92 4.90 7.07
C PHE A 111 5.55 3.44 6.78
N LEU A 112 6.51 2.52 6.67
CA LEU A 112 6.22 1.12 6.34
C LEU A 112 5.34 0.45 7.40
N SER A 113 5.55 0.78 8.67
CA SER A 113 4.69 0.29 9.76
C SER A 113 3.25 0.75 9.60
N ILE A 114 3.05 2.03 9.28
CA ILE A 114 1.71 2.61 9.07
C ILE A 114 1.10 2.09 7.76
N SER A 115 1.90 1.87 6.72
CA SER A 115 1.43 1.26 5.46
C SER A 115 0.85 -0.13 5.69
N ALA A 116 1.48 -0.94 6.55
CA ALA A 116 0.92 -2.23 6.95
C ALA A 116 -0.42 -2.08 7.70
N ASP A 117 -0.54 -1.10 8.61
CA ASP A 117 -1.81 -0.82 9.29
C ASP A 117 -2.91 -0.42 8.31
N ILE A 118 -2.59 0.42 7.32
CA ILE A 118 -3.51 0.85 6.26
C ILE A 118 -4.00 -0.36 5.44
N LEU A 119 -3.09 -1.22 4.98
CA LEU A 119 -3.45 -2.41 4.20
C LEU A 119 -4.36 -3.36 4.99
N LEU A 120 -4.02 -3.64 6.25
CA LEU A 120 -4.85 -4.48 7.13
C LEU A 120 -6.21 -3.84 7.44
N ALA A 121 -6.26 -2.51 7.67
CA ALA A 121 -7.51 -1.80 7.90
C ALA A 121 -8.43 -1.85 6.68
N LEU A 122 -7.90 -1.67 5.47
CA LEU A 122 -8.67 -1.83 4.23
C LEU A 122 -9.23 -3.25 4.08
N SER A 123 -8.41 -4.26 4.36
CA SER A 123 -8.86 -5.66 4.34
C SER A 123 -10.01 -5.90 5.33
N ARG A 124 -9.89 -5.37 6.56
CA ARG A 124 -10.94 -5.46 7.60
C ARG A 124 -12.21 -4.69 7.24
N LEU A 125 -12.12 -3.69 6.37
CA LEU A 125 -13.27 -3.02 5.76
C LEU A 125 -13.96 -3.84 4.66
N GLY A 126 -13.42 -5.02 4.32
CA GLY A 126 -13.96 -5.89 3.27
C GLY A 126 -13.42 -5.61 1.87
N VAL A 127 -12.31 -4.90 1.75
CA VAL A 127 -11.58 -4.74 0.49
C VAL A 127 -10.64 -5.93 0.31
N GLN A 128 -10.71 -6.61 -0.82
CA GLN A 128 -9.71 -7.62 -1.17
C GLN A 128 -8.48 -6.92 -1.75
N ILE A 129 -7.33 -7.07 -1.11
CA ILE A 129 -6.08 -6.44 -1.56
C ILE A 129 -5.15 -7.52 -2.09
N ILE A 130 -4.63 -7.30 -3.30
CA ILE A 130 -3.56 -8.09 -3.88
C ILE A 130 -2.44 -7.11 -4.20
N PHE A 131 -1.29 -7.28 -3.56
CA PHE A 131 -0.15 -6.41 -3.81
C PHE A 131 1.16 -7.20 -3.94
N SER A 132 2.07 -6.66 -4.74
CA SER A 132 3.44 -7.13 -4.81
C SER A 132 4.31 -6.33 -3.85
N THR A 133 5.39 -6.91 -3.35
CA THR A 133 6.38 -6.22 -2.54
C THR A 133 7.75 -6.86 -2.66
N HIS A 134 8.79 -6.04 -2.63
CA HIS A 134 10.18 -6.46 -2.45
C HIS A 134 10.72 -6.11 -1.07
N SER A 135 9.88 -5.55 -0.19
CA SER A 135 10.28 -5.10 1.13
C SER A 135 10.09 -6.18 2.19
N TYR A 136 11.21 -6.73 2.69
CA TYR A 136 11.19 -7.58 3.89
C TYR A 136 10.47 -6.89 5.05
N ILE A 137 10.73 -5.60 5.24
CA ILE A 137 10.19 -4.82 6.37
C ILE A 137 8.67 -4.72 6.27
N LEU A 138 8.11 -4.42 5.07
CA LEU A 138 6.66 -4.35 4.90
C LEU A 138 6.01 -5.71 5.12
N ALA A 139 6.52 -6.77 4.49
CA ALA A 139 6.00 -8.12 4.65
C ALA A 139 6.02 -8.56 6.12
N LYS A 140 7.10 -8.21 6.84
CA LYS A 140 7.25 -8.54 8.27
C LYS A 140 6.31 -7.73 9.14
N TYR A 141 6.05 -6.45 8.83
CA TYR A 141 5.03 -5.68 9.54
C TYR A 141 3.62 -6.23 9.33
N ILE A 142 3.27 -6.68 8.12
CA ILE A 142 1.99 -7.36 7.87
C ILE A 142 1.87 -8.60 8.76
N GLU A 143 2.89 -9.48 8.75
CA GLU A 143 2.91 -10.69 9.58
C GLU A 143 2.78 -10.40 11.07
N LEU A 144 3.46 -9.35 11.57
CA LEU A 144 3.43 -8.98 12.99
C LEU A 144 2.12 -8.34 13.44
N LYS A 145 1.44 -7.62 12.54
CA LYS A 145 0.25 -6.83 12.87
C LYS A 145 -1.07 -7.52 12.52
N MET A 146 -1.04 -8.55 11.67
CA MET A 146 -2.22 -9.35 11.42
C MET A 146 -2.63 -10.11 12.66
N ASN A 147 -3.93 -10.27 12.85
CA ASN A 147 -4.53 -11.09 13.91
C ASN A 147 -5.05 -12.42 13.36
N GLN A 148 -5.62 -13.26 14.21
CA GLN A 148 -6.11 -14.59 13.82
C GLN A 148 -7.29 -14.56 12.84
N ASP A 149 -8.08 -13.49 12.86
CA ASP A 149 -9.27 -13.32 12.02
C ASP A 149 -8.91 -12.73 10.64
N ASP A 150 -7.73 -12.10 10.51
CA ASP A 150 -7.27 -11.56 9.23
C ASP A 150 -6.95 -12.68 8.24
N GLN A 151 -7.51 -12.57 7.03
CA GLN A 151 -7.29 -13.53 5.96
C GLN A 151 -6.13 -13.08 5.08
N VAL A 152 -4.91 -13.22 5.59
CA VAL A 152 -3.68 -12.89 4.87
C VAL A 152 -3.04 -14.16 4.31
N LEU A 153 -2.62 -14.11 3.05
CA LEU A 153 -1.80 -15.13 2.40
C LEU A 153 -0.56 -14.49 1.80
N PHE A 154 0.57 -15.07 2.06
CA PHE A 154 1.84 -14.73 1.43
C PHE A 154 2.10 -15.70 0.29
N HIS A 155 2.40 -15.16 -0.90
CA HIS A 155 2.72 -15.91 -2.10
C HIS A 155 4.16 -15.65 -2.50
N SER A 156 4.93 -16.70 -2.78
CA SER A 156 6.24 -16.60 -3.38
C SER A 156 6.25 -17.25 -4.74
N PHE A 157 6.66 -16.50 -5.75
CA PHE A 157 6.87 -17.01 -7.09
C PHE A 157 8.36 -17.24 -7.31
N TYR A 158 8.71 -18.44 -7.71
CA TYR A 158 10.09 -18.82 -7.96
C TYR A 158 10.22 -19.64 -9.25
N TYR A 159 11.44 -19.67 -9.77
CA TYR A 159 11.74 -20.32 -11.03
C TYR A 159 12.48 -21.61 -10.76
N ASP A 160 11.95 -22.73 -11.23
CA ASP A 160 12.59 -24.04 -11.15
C ASP A 160 12.38 -24.80 -12.45
N ASN A 161 13.46 -25.43 -12.96
CA ASN A 161 13.47 -26.26 -14.18
C ASN A 161 12.79 -25.63 -15.41
N GLY A 162 12.92 -24.31 -15.58
CA GLY A 162 12.34 -23.60 -16.72
C GLY A 162 10.86 -23.22 -16.54
N LEU A 163 10.27 -23.46 -15.38
CA LEU A 163 8.88 -23.14 -15.06
C LEU A 163 8.77 -22.20 -13.86
N VAL A 164 7.73 -21.39 -13.85
CA VAL A 164 7.37 -20.57 -12.70
C VAL A 164 6.47 -21.39 -11.79
N HIS A 165 6.85 -21.44 -10.52
CA HIS A 165 6.08 -22.07 -9.46
C HIS A 165 5.59 -21.02 -8.48
N CYS A 166 4.54 -21.34 -7.74
CA CYS A 166 4.00 -20.51 -6.68
C CYS A 166 3.80 -21.37 -5.43
N GLU A 167 4.28 -20.87 -4.31
CA GLU A 167 3.91 -21.42 -3.00
C GLU A 167 3.15 -20.36 -2.20
N SER A 168 2.32 -20.81 -1.26
CA SER A 168 1.45 -19.94 -0.49
C SER A 168 1.38 -20.39 0.96
N THR A 169 1.58 -19.46 1.89
CA THR A 169 1.49 -19.73 3.33
C THR A 169 0.76 -18.61 4.05
N ARG A 170 0.28 -18.88 5.28
CA ARG A 170 -0.28 -17.84 6.15
C ARG A 170 0.79 -17.04 6.90
N ASN A 171 1.98 -17.57 7.05
CA ASN A 171 3.07 -16.89 7.72
C ASN A 171 4.20 -16.62 6.72
N PHE A 172 4.68 -15.42 6.68
CA PHE A 172 5.77 -15.01 5.77
C PHE A 172 7.04 -15.85 5.99
N LYS A 173 7.33 -16.21 7.24
CA LYS A 173 8.51 -17.02 7.61
C LYS A 173 8.44 -18.48 7.12
N ASP A 174 7.23 -19.00 6.82
CA ASP A 174 7.04 -20.42 6.44
C ASP A 174 7.17 -20.63 4.92
N LEU A 175 7.42 -19.55 4.14
CA LEU A 175 7.75 -19.65 2.72
C LEU A 175 9.15 -20.25 2.54
N MET A 176 9.23 -21.40 1.87
CA MET A 176 10.49 -22.13 1.64
C MET A 176 11.36 -21.43 0.57
N HIS A 177 10.72 -20.85 -0.45
CA HIS A 177 11.40 -20.11 -1.52
C HIS A 177 11.24 -18.59 -1.32
N ASN A 178 11.74 -18.08 -0.19
CA ASN A 178 11.62 -16.69 0.19
C ASN A 178 12.93 -15.92 -0.06
N SER A 179 13.13 -15.45 -1.29
CA SER A 179 14.32 -14.70 -1.67
C SER A 179 14.51 -13.39 -0.91
N ILE A 180 13.41 -12.76 -0.49
CA ILE A 180 13.44 -11.51 0.29
C ILE A 180 13.98 -11.79 1.70
N MET A 181 13.50 -12.84 2.36
CA MET A 181 13.96 -13.23 3.68
C MET A 181 15.41 -13.69 3.63
N ASN A 182 15.76 -14.54 2.66
CA ASN A 182 17.12 -15.03 2.49
C ASN A 182 18.14 -13.88 2.29
N ALA A 183 17.80 -12.88 1.48
CA ALA A 183 18.66 -11.72 1.27
C ALA A 183 18.87 -10.92 2.56
N PHE A 184 17.82 -10.81 3.39
CA PHE A 184 17.91 -10.13 4.69
C PHE A 184 18.76 -10.93 5.69
N GLU A 185 18.60 -12.25 5.75
CA GLU A 185 19.39 -13.12 6.62
C GLU A 185 20.88 -13.07 6.27
N VAL A 186 21.23 -13.14 4.98
CA VAL A 186 22.63 -12.99 4.52
C VAL A 186 23.22 -11.66 4.97
N LEU A 187 22.47 -10.55 4.81
CA LEU A 187 22.91 -9.24 5.27
C LEU A 187 23.16 -9.22 6.80
N MET A 188 22.24 -9.81 7.54
CA MET A 188 22.38 -9.85 9.01
C MET A 188 23.60 -10.67 9.45
N ASP A 189 23.85 -11.81 8.80
CA ASP A 189 25.04 -12.64 9.07
C ASP A 189 26.35 -11.91 8.77
N GLU A 190 26.38 -11.14 7.68
CA GLU A 190 27.54 -10.29 7.36
C GLU A 190 27.79 -9.22 8.42
N ILE A 191 26.72 -8.58 8.91
CA ILE A 191 26.80 -7.56 9.96
C ILE A 191 27.36 -8.20 11.24
N TYR A 192 26.79 -9.32 11.69
CA TYR A 192 27.25 -10.01 12.91
C TYR A 192 28.69 -10.47 12.81
N THR A 193 29.10 -11.01 11.65
CA THR A 193 30.47 -11.47 11.43
C THR A 193 31.50 -10.33 11.54
N ARG A 194 31.11 -9.10 11.18
CA ARG A 194 31.99 -7.92 11.27
C ARG A 194 32.03 -7.28 12.68
N MET A 195 31.07 -7.60 13.51
CA MET A 195 30.98 -7.04 14.87
C MET A 195 31.70 -7.91 15.92
N CYS A 196 32.05 -9.14 15.56
CA CYS A 196 32.88 -10.06 16.37
C CYS A 196 34.35 -10.04 15.94
#